data_f3f2232dd7c7ccbbbe0e9bc5a0a26c38
#
_entry.id   f3f2232dd7c7ccbbbe0e9bc5a0a26c38
#
_cell.length_a   1.000
_cell.length_b   1.000
_cell.length_c   1.000
_cell.angle_alpha   90.00
_cell.angle_beta   90.00
_cell.angle_gamma   90.00
#
_symmetry.space_group_name_H-M   'P 1'
#
loop_
_entity.id
_entity.type
_entity.pdbx_description
1 polymer ?
#
loop_
_entity_poly.entity_id
_entity_poly.type
_entity_poly.pdbx_seq_one_letter_code
_entity_poly.pdbx_strand_id
1 'polypeptide(L)'
;MFNKLVAIEPVSLIPSAEEELHQYAKEVVLYRDIPASDDQIVQRIGDADAVLLSYTSRMGKNVIERCPNIRYIGMCCSLYSEESANVDIAYARTRGIKVLGIRDYGDRGVVEYVLHELTGILHGFGMPMLRDEPVEITGLKAGIIGLGVSGKMIADALQFMGADIAYYSRTRKPDAEAVGMAYKPLAQLLTESEVVHLPEQERTAVGQGRICTAGRRQGAVQHLHRPGL
;
A
#
# COMPACT_ATOMS: atom_id res chain seq x y z
N MET A 1 -0.90 -28.12 -12.37
CA MET A 1 -1.90 -27.42 -13.19
C MET A 1 -3.23 -27.52 -12.46
N PHE A 2 -3.92 -26.42 -12.29
CA PHE A 2 -5.28 -26.39 -11.72
C PHE A 2 -6.32 -26.78 -12.76
N ASN A 3 -7.48 -27.26 -12.33
CA ASN A 3 -8.57 -27.51 -13.26
C ASN A 3 -9.28 -26.22 -13.62
N LYS A 4 -9.59 -25.40 -12.61
CA LYS A 4 -10.28 -24.12 -12.79
C LYS A 4 -9.72 -23.07 -11.85
N LEU A 5 -9.37 -21.93 -12.41
CA LEU A 5 -8.95 -20.73 -11.69
C LEU A 5 -10.03 -19.65 -11.83
N VAL A 6 -10.42 -19.07 -10.72
CA VAL A 6 -11.42 -18.00 -10.70
C VAL A 6 -10.84 -16.77 -10.00
N ALA A 7 -10.81 -15.61 -10.66
CA ALA A 7 -10.68 -14.33 -10.01
C ALA A 7 -12.07 -13.84 -9.61
N ILE A 8 -12.36 -13.80 -8.31
CA ILE A 8 -13.71 -13.51 -7.77
C ILE A 8 -14.11 -12.04 -7.88
N GLU A 9 -13.15 -11.17 -8.20
CA GLU A 9 -13.27 -9.72 -8.33
C GLU A 9 -12.19 -9.19 -9.28
N PRO A 10 -12.18 -7.89 -9.62
CA PRO A 10 -11.10 -7.30 -10.42
C PRO A 10 -9.75 -7.43 -9.71
N VAL A 11 -8.78 -8.09 -10.34
CA VAL A 11 -7.41 -8.28 -9.82
C VAL A 11 -6.37 -7.45 -10.58
N SER A 12 -6.83 -6.56 -11.46
CA SER A 12 -6.02 -5.56 -12.18
C SER A 12 -4.81 -6.12 -12.91
N LEU A 13 -4.94 -7.32 -13.49
CA LEU A 13 -3.89 -7.90 -14.33
C LEU A 13 -3.82 -7.18 -15.69
N ILE A 14 -2.60 -7.02 -16.19
CA ILE A 14 -2.39 -6.60 -17.56
C ILE A 14 -2.73 -7.75 -18.53
N PRO A 15 -3.08 -7.48 -19.80
CA PRO A 15 -3.53 -8.52 -20.73
C PRO A 15 -2.57 -9.72 -20.87
N SER A 16 -1.26 -9.47 -20.91
CA SER A 16 -0.26 -10.55 -20.99
C SER A 16 -0.25 -11.45 -19.74
N ALA A 17 -0.51 -10.90 -18.56
CA ALA A 17 -0.60 -11.68 -17.33
C ALA A 17 -1.92 -12.48 -17.27
N GLU A 18 -3.02 -11.94 -17.83
CA GLU A 18 -4.26 -12.72 -17.97
C GLU A 18 -4.07 -13.91 -18.89
N GLU A 19 -3.40 -13.75 -20.03
CA GLU A 19 -3.06 -14.84 -20.94
C GLU A 19 -2.17 -15.89 -20.28
N GLU A 20 -1.20 -15.47 -19.46
CA GLU A 20 -0.30 -16.36 -18.74
C GLU A 20 -1.05 -17.29 -17.76
N LEU A 21 -2.18 -16.88 -17.20
CA LEU A 21 -2.98 -17.71 -16.30
C LEU A 21 -3.38 -19.06 -16.93
N HIS A 22 -3.58 -19.11 -18.25
CA HIS A 22 -3.91 -20.35 -18.99
C HIS A 22 -2.78 -21.38 -18.98
N GLN A 23 -1.55 -20.99 -18.60
CA GLN A 23 -0.46 -21.94 -18.38
C GLN A 23 -0.59 -22.68 -17.04
N TYR A 24 -1.36 -22.12 -16.09
CA TYR A 24 -1.51 -22.68 -14.75
C TYR A 24 -2.86 -23.38 -14.52
N ALA A 25 -3.89 -23.04 -15.30
CA ALA A 25 -5.23 -23.63 -15.19
C ALA A 25 -5.82 -23.97 -16.56
N LYS A 26 -6.63 -25.05 -16.61
CA LYS A 26 -7.33 -25.45 -17.84
C LYS A 26 -8.47 -24.50 -18.18
N GLU A 27 -9.18 -24.02 -17.17
CA GLU A 27 -10.25 -23.03 -17.25
C GLU A 27 -9.88 -21.81 -16.42
N VAL A 28 -10.04 -20.61 -16.98
CA VAL A 28 -9.80 -19.34 -16.29
C VAL A 28 -11.04 -18.47 -16.40
N VAL A 29 -11.60 -18.03 -15.26
CA VAL A 29 -12.76 -17.17 -15.19
C VAL A 29 -12.36 -15.89 -14.42
N LEU A 30 -12.56 -14.72 -15.03
CA LEU A 30 -12.19 -13.45 -14.45
C LEU A 30 -13.43 -12.55 -14.30
N TYR A 31 -13.91 -12.36 -13.07
CA TYR A 31 -14.98 -11.41 -12.80
C TYR A 31 -14.44 -9.99 -12.80
N ARG A 32 -15.21 -9.05 -13.38
CA ARG A 32 -14.82 -7.65 -13.57
C ARG A 32 -15.54 -6.69 -12.62
N ASP A 33 -16.32 -7.21 -11.70
CA ASP A 33 -17.07 -6.48 -10.68
C ASP A 33 -16.83 -7.08 -9.29
N ILE A 34 -17.04 -6.27 -8.25
CA ILE A 34 -16.87 -6.69 -6.86
C ILE A 34 -18.10 -7.49 -6.42
N PRO A 35 -17.96 -8.66 -5.79
CA PRO A 35 -19.09 -9.44 -5.29
C PRO A 35 -19.78 -8.70 -4.15
N ALA A 36 -21.12 -8.71 -4.16
CA ALA A 36 -21.92 -8.00 -3.16
C ALA A 36 -22.06 -8.75 -1.83
N SER A 37 -21.74 -10.04 -1.78
CA SER A 37 -21.92 -10.89 -0.59
C SER A 37 -21.04 -12.14 -0.62
N ASP A 38 -20.89 -12.77 0.56
CA ASP A 38 -20.23 -14.08 0.70
C ASP A 38 -20.90 -15.16 -0.16
N ASP A 39 -22.22 -15.12 -0.30
CA ASP A 39 -22.96 -16.06 -1.15
C ASP A 39 -22.56 -15.91 -2.61
N GLN A 40 -22.39 -14.68 -3.09
CA GLN A 40 -21.93 -14.42 -4.44
C GLN A 40 -20.47 -14.83 -4.62
N ILE A 41 -19.61 -14.66 -3.62
CA ILE A 41 -18.24 -15.16 -3.65
C ILE A 41 -18.25 -16.69 -3.82
N VAL A 42 -19.01 -17.40 -3.00
CA VAL A 42 -19.13 -18.86 -3.09
C VAL A 42 -19.67 -19.30 -4.44
N GLN A 43 -20.70 -18.61 -4.96
CA GLN A 43 -21.25 -18.89 -6.29
C GLN A 43 -20.21 -18.69 -7.41
N ARG A 44 -19.40 -17.64 -7.34
CA ARG A 44 -18.33 -17.37 -8.33
C ARG A 44 -17.23 -18.43 -8.28
N ILE A 45 -16.85 -18.86 -7.09
CA ILE A 45 -15.85 -19.92 -6.90
C ILE A 45 -16.37 -21.25 -7.47
N GLY A 46 -17.58 -21.64 -7.12
CA GLY A 46 -18.20 -22.87 -7.61
C GLY A 46 -17.30 -24.09 -7.35
N ASP A 47 -16.89 -24.75 -8.42
CA ASP A 47 -16.04 -25.95 -8.42
C ASP A 47 -14.53 -25.66 -8.58
N ALA A 48 -14.12 -24.40 -8.59
CA ALA A 48 -12.73 -24.01 -8.78
C ALA A 48 -11.79 -24.56 -7.70
N ASP A 49 -10.59 -24.92 -8.12
CA ASP A 49 -9.51 -25.37 -7.23
C ASP A 49 -8.40 -24.32 -7.02
N ALA A 50 -8.47 -23.20 -7.75
CA ALA A 50 -7.64 -22.01 -7.53
C ALA A 50 -8.49 -20.73 -7.55
N VAL A 51 -8.21 -19.82 -6.60
CA VAL A 51 -8.93 -18.55 -6.47
C VAL A 51 -7.94 -17.40 -6.44
N LEU A 52 -8.26 -16.32 -7.17
CA LEU A 52 -7.57 -15.04 -7.04
C LEU A 52 -8.54 -14.00 -6.47
N LEU A 53 -8.04 -13.15 -5.59
CA LEU A 53 -8.76 -11.98 -5.09
C LEU A 53 -7.80 -10.81 -4.89
N SER A 54 -8.35 -9.61 -4.86
CA SER A 54 -7.65 -8.38 -4.50
C SER A 54 -7.92 -8.03 -3.02
N TYR A 55 -7.89 -6.76 -2.67
CA TYR A 55 -8.10 -6.27 -1.31
C TYR A 55 -9.57 -5.91 -1.00
N THR A 56 -10.45 -5.94 -2.01
CA THR A 56 -11.83 -5.48 -1.88
C THR A 56 -12.78 -6.52 -1.30
N SER A 57 -12.50 -7.81 -1.54
CA SER A 57 -13.29 -8.92 -0.98
C SER A 57 -12.56 -9.58 0.20
N ARG A 58 -13.35 -10.26 1.04
CA ARG A 58 -12.83 -11.02 2.17
C ARG A 58 -13.22 -12.49 2.05
N MET A 59 -12.26 -13.39 2.17
CA MET A 59 -12.47 -14.84 2.24
C MET A 59 -12.26 -15.34 3.67
N GLY A 60 -13.29 -15.22 4.51
CA GLY A 60 -13.30 -15.77 5.85
C GLY A 60 -13.56 -17.27 5.87
N LYS A 61 -13.51 -17.89 7.07
CA LYS A 61 -13.82 -19.30 7.29
C LYS A 61 -15.16 -19.70 6.65
N ASN A 62 -16.20 -18.89 6.83
CA ASN A 62 -17.56 -19.12 6.30
C ASN A 62 -17.62 -19.25 4.77
N VAL A 63 -16.74 -18.60 4.03
CA VAL A 63 -16.62 -18.74 2.58
C VAL A 63 -15.79 -19.98 2.23
N ILE A 64 -14.62 -20.13 2.87
CA ILE A 64 -13.68 -21.21 2.57
C ILE A 64 -14.31 -22.60 2.84
N GLU A 65 -15.07 -22.76 3.92
CA GLU A 65 -15.66 -24.07 4.26
C GLU A 65 -16.74 -24.52 3.26
N ARG A 66 -17.38 -23.55 2.57
CA ARG A 66 -18.40 -23.82 1.54
C ARG A 66 -17.79 -24.14 0.17
N CYS A 67 -16.47 -23.97 0.02
CA CYS A 67 -15.75 -24.20 -1.23
C CYS A 67 -14.71 -25.32 -1.05
N PRO A 68 -15.14 -26.60 -1.01
CA PRO A 68 -14.28 -27.71 -0.61
C PRO A 68 -13.15 -28.03 -1.60
N ASN A 69 -13.25 -27.58 -2.84
CA ASN A 69 -12.30 -27.91 -3.90
C ASN A 69 -11.06 -27.02 -3.91
N ILE A 70 -11.10 -25.89 -3.20
CA ILE A 70 -9.98 -24.91 -3.20
C ILE A 70 -8.71 -25.58 -2.67
N ARG A 71 -7.62 -25.44 -3.40
CA ARG A 71 -6.26 -25.84 -3.02
C ARG A 71 -5.28 -24.68 -2.98
N TYR A 72 -5.63 -23.57 -3.66
CA TYR A 72 -4.80 -22.38 -3.77
C TYR A 72 -5.64 -21.11 -3.70
N ILE A 73 -5.16 -20.14 -2.95
CA ILE A 73 -5.69 -18.78 -2.93
C ILE A 73 -4.54 -17.81 -3.18
N GLY A 74 -4.61 -17.04 -4.26
CA GLY A 74 -3.66 -15.99 -4.61
C GLY A 74 -4.24 -14.62 -4.26
N MET A 75 -3.63 -13.94 -3.31
CA MET A 75 -3.95 -12.55 -2.98
C MET A 75 -3.19 -11.63 -3.93
N CYS A 76 -3.88 -11.03 -4.91
CA CYS A 76 -3.34 -10.03 -5.81
C CYS A 76 -3.23 -8.66 -5.12
N CYS A 77 -2.81 -8.67 -3.87
CA CYS A 77 -2.59 -7.52 -3.02
C CYS A 77 -1.50 -7.83 -1.98
N SER A 78 -1.09 -6.81 -1.23
CA SER A 78 -0.03 -6.95 -0.23
C SER A 78 -0.42 -7.89 0.90
N LEU A 79 0.46 -8.84 1.20
CA LEU A 79 0.36 -9.73 2.36
C LEU A 79 1.57 -9.51 3.27
N TYR A 80 1.41 -8.71 4.32
CA TYR A 80 2.47 -8.42 5.29
C TYR A 80 2.45 -9.37 6.50
N SER A 81 1.27 -9.74 6.98
CA SER A 81 1.08 -10.70 8.06
C SER A 81 -0.26 -11.43 7.91
N GLU A 82 -0.44 -12.53 8.64
CA GLU A 82 -1.71 -13.29 8.63
C GLU A 82 -2.86 -12.45 9.19
N GLU A 83 -2.60 -11.60 10.19
CA GLU A 83 -3.62 -10.74 10.82
C GLU A 83 -4.10 -9.63 9.90
N SER A 84 -3.23 -9.17 8.97
CA SER A 84 -3.57 -8.13 7.99
C SER A 84 -4.24 -8.69 6.74
N ALA A 85 -4.30 -10.02 6.59
CA ALA A 85 -4.87 -10.65 5.41
C ALA A 85 -6.40 -10.52 5.35
N ASN A 86 -6.92 -10.33 4.15
CA ASN A 86 -8.35 -10.45 3.87
C ASN A 86 -8.81 -11.90 3.59
N VAL A 87 -7.92 -12.87 3.82
CA VAL A 87 -8.17 -14.32 3.79
C VAL A 87 -7.92 -14.88 5.18
N ASP A 88 -8.77 -15.77 5.66
CA ASP A 88 -8.52 -16.55 6.89
C ASP A 88 -7.43 -17.59 6.61
N ILE A 89 -6.18 -17.16 6.70
CA ILE A 89 -5.00 -17.99 6.39
C ILE A 89 -4.88 -19.15 7.40
N ALA A 90 -5.21 -18.90 8.68
CA ALA A 90 -5.14 -19.93 9.70
C ALA A 90 -6.12 -21.07 9.38
N TYR A 91 -7.36 -20.74 9.03
CA TYR A 91 -8.34 -21.74 8.63
C TYR A 91 -7.98 -22.41 7.30
N ALA A 92 -7.55 -21.65 6.29
CA ALA A 92 -7.10 -22.20 5.01
C ALA A 92 -6.00 -23.26 5.19
N ARG A 93 -5.04 -23.00 6.10
CA ARG A 93 -3.97 -23.94 6.45
C ARG A 93 -4.50 -25.26 7.02
N THR A 94 -5.54 -25.23 7.87
CA THR A 94 -6.15 -26.46 8.40
C THR A 94 -6.80 -27.32 7.31
N ARG A 95 -7.17 -26.69 6.19
CA ARG A 95 -7.75 -27.35 5.01
C ARG A 95 -6.71 -27.76 3.98
N GLY A 96 -5.41 -27.54 4.24
CA GLY A 96 -4.34 -27.79 3.29
C GLY A 96 -4.30 -26.83 2.10
N ILE A 97 -5.00 -25.69 2.19
CA ILE A 97 -5.05 -24.68 1.15
C ILE A 97 -3.80 -23.80 1.25
N LYS A 98 -3.09 -23.64 0.15
CA LYS A 98 -1.94 -22.75 0.05
C LYS A 98 -2.42 -21.32 -0.24
N VAL A 99 -2.08 -20.37 0.65
CA VAL A 99 -2.37 -18.96 0.47
C VAL A 99 -1.06 -18.22 0.21
N LEU A 100 -1.00 -17.46 -0.87
CA LEU A 100 0.13 -16.58 -1.20
C LEU A 100 -0.39 -15.18 -1.49
N GLY A 101 0.40 -14.19 -1.13
CA GLY A 101 0.18 -12.79 -1.46
C GLY A 101 1.44 -12.16 -2.01
N ILE A 102 1.35 -10.90 -2.41
CA ILE A 102 2.43 -10.15 -3.03
C ILE A 102 3.10 -9.28 -1.97
N ARG A 103 4.41 -9.08 -2.09
CA ARG A 103 5.18 -8.12 -1.30
C ARG A 103 6.08 -7.30 -2.21
N ASP A 104 6.43 -6.12 -1.72
CA ASP A 104 7.47 -5.27 -2.31
C ASP A 104 7.22 -4.96 -3.80
N TYR A 105 5.95 -4.73 -4.15
CA TYR A 105 5.53 -4.31 -5.49
C TYR A 105 4.97 -2.89 -5.44
N GLY A 106 5.20 -2.12 -6.51
CA GLY A 106 4.67 -0.76 -6.63
C GLY A 106 5.36 0.30 -5.76
N ASP A 107 6.36 -0.08 -4.94
CA ASP A 107 7.08 0.85 -4.06
C ASP A 107 7.73 1.99 -4.85
N ARG A 108 8.28 1.72 -6.04
CA ARG A 108 8.87 2.75 -6.91
C ARG A 108 7.82 3.74 -7.40
N GLY A 109 6.63 3.26 -7.81
CA GLY A 109 5.52 4.12 -8.21
C GLY A 109 5.05 5.03 -7.07
N VAL A 110 5.07 4.55 -5.82
CA VAL A 110 4.80 5.38 -4.64
C VAL A 110 5.86 6.47 -4.49
N VAL A 111 7.14 6.15 -4.68
CA VAL A 111 8.24 7.14 -4.64
C VAL A 111 8.04 8.20 -5.71
N GLU A 112 7.79 7.79 -6.96
CA GLU A 112 7.54 8.69 -8.10
C GLU A 112 6.35 9.62 -7.82
N TYR A 113 5.26 9.08 -7.30
CA TYR A 113 4.08 9.85 -6.91
C TYR A 113 4.42 10.89 -5.83
N VAL A 114 5.11 10.50 -4.77
CA VAL A 114 5.49 11.40 -3.67
C VAL A 114 6.40 12.51 -4.16
N LEU A 115 7.39 12.20 -4.99
CA LEU A 115 8.30 13.19 -5.57
C LEU A 115 7.56 14.15 -6.52
N HIS A 116 6.63 13.64 -7.34
CA HIS A 116 5.79 14.46 -8.21
C HIS A 116 4.95 15.46 -7.42
N GLU A 117 4.20 14.97 -6.44
CA GLU A 117 3.33 15.81 -5.61
C GLU A 117 4.17 16.83 -4.81
N LEU A 118 5.30 16.40 -4.23
CA LEU A 118 6.15 17.27 -3.44
C LEU A 118 6.76 18.40 -4.31
N THR A 119 7.34 18.08 -5.46
CA THR A 119 7.87 19.09 -6.36
C THR A 119 6.78 20.01 -6.89
N GLY A 120 5.58 19.48 -7.16
CA GLY A 120 4.41 20.26 -7.56
C GLY A 120 4.05 21.33 -6.54
N ILE A 121 3.95 20.98 -5.26
CA ILE A 121 3.60 21.94 -4.18
C ILE A 121 4.75 22.87 -3.80
N LEU A 122 6.02 22.47 -3.97
CA LEU A 122 7.17 23.32 -3.68
C LEU A 122 7.37 24.39 -4.76
N HIS A 123 7.07 24.07 -6.02
CA HIS A 123 7.30 24.96 -7.17
C HIS A 123 6.02 25.55 -7.79
N GLY A 124 4.84 25.09 -7.35
CA GLY A 124 3.56 25.58 -7.86
C GLY A 124 3.22 25.07 -9.28
N PHE A 125 3.72 23.91 -9.71
CA PHE A 125 3.45 23.32 -11.02
C PHE A 125 1.99 22.80 -11.14
N GLY A 126 1.05 23.75 -11.39
CA GLY A 126 -0.38 23.43 -11.50
C GLY A 126 -1.07 23.06 -10.17
N MET A 127 -0.42 23.32 -9.03
CA MET A 127 -0.91 23.08 -7.68
C MET A 127 -0.78 24.33 -6.80
N PRO A 128 -1.55 24.43 -5.71
CA PRO A 128 -1.28 25.43 -4.67
C PRO A 128 0.12 25.24 -4.10
N MET A 129 0.89 26.33 -4.01
CA MET A 129 2.23 26.27 -3.43
C MET A 129 2.19 26.10 -1.90
N LEU A 130 3.22 25.46 -1.37
CA LEU A 130 3.44 25.32 0.06
C LEU A 130 3.74 26.67 0.73
N ARG A 131 4.40 27.57 0.02
CA ARG A 131 4.79 28.93 0.41
C ARG A 131 4.43 29.91 -0.68
N ASP A 132 4.53 31.20 -0.37
CA ASP A 132 4.27 32.28 -1.33
C ASP A 132 5.28 32.28 -2.51
N GLU A 133 6.48 31.75 -2.27
CA GLU A 133 7.54 31.63 -3.26
C GLU A 133 7.96 30.16 -3.46
N PRO A 134 8.44 29.78 -4.66
CA PRO A 134 9.00 28.46 -4.92
C PRO A 134 10.15 28.12 -3.97
N VAL A 135 10.22 26.88 -3.53
CA VAL A 135 11.23 26.37 -2.60
C VAL A 135 11.86 25.11 -3.18
N GLU A 136 13.17 24.98 -3.06
CA GLU A 136 13.89 23.77 -3.45
C GLU A 136 13.75 22.66 -2.39
N ILE A 137 14.01 21.42 -2.83
CA ILE A 137 14.10 20.27 -1.90
C ILE A 137 15.40 20.36 -1.07
N THR A 138 16.44 21.02 -1.57
CA THR A 138 17.70 21.23 -0.86
C THR A 138 17.47 21.95 0.47
N GLY A 139 17.87 21.32 1.57
CA GLY A 139 17.70 21.85 2.93
C GLY A 139 16.27 21.75 3.49
N LEU A 140 15.33 21.17 2.74
CA LEU A 140 13.96 20.93 3.21
C LEU A 140 13.97 19.89 4.36
N LYS A 141 13.36 20.23 5.48
CA LYS A 141 13.23 19.30 6.63
C LYS A 141 12.08 18.34 6.39
N ALA A 142 12.40 17.14 5.93
CA ALA A 142 11.43 16.11 5.62
C ALA A 142 11.35 15.03 6.72
N GLY A 143 10.16 14.82 7.24
CA GLY A 143 9.85 13.77 8.23
C GLY A 143 9.24 12.55 7.57
N ILE A 144 9.78 11.37 7.87
CA ILE A 144 9.25 10.09 7.36
C ILE A 144 8.69 9.28 8.53
N ILE A 145 7.38 9.05 8.53
CA ILE A 145 6.76 8.17 9.52
C ILE A 145 6.68 6.76 8.90
N GLY A 146 7.35 5.80 9.54
CA GLY A 146 7.44 4.44 9.00
C GLY A 146 8.58 4.25 7.99
N LEU A 147 9.80 3.95 8.48
CA LEU A 147 10.96 3.68 7.64
C LEU A 147 11.00 2.17 7.23
N GLY A 148 9.93 1.71 6.57
CA GLY A 148 9.85 0.44 5.85
C GLY A 148 10.45 0.54 4.45
N VAL A 149 10.07 -0.36 3.52
CA VAL A 149 10.61 -0.37 2.14
C VAL A 149 10.32 0.94 1.43
N SER A 150 9.06 1.31 1.25
CA SER A 150 8.65 2.55 0.55
C SER A 150 9.16 3.80 1.26
N GLY A 151 9.03 3.87 2.60
CA GLY A 151 9.50 5.02 3.38
C GLY A 151 11.01 5.22 3.27
N LYS A 152 11.80 4.12 3.26
CA LYS A 152 13.25 4.17 3.05
C LYS A 152 13.59 4.68 1.64
N MET A 153 12.91 4.17 0.61
CA MET A 153 13.14 4.62 -0.77
C MET A 153 12.79 6.10 -0.96
N ILE A 154 11.71 6.59 -0.35
CA ILE A 154 11.36 8.02 -0.37
C ILE A 154 12.43 8.84 0.37
N ALA A 155 12.85 8.39 1.56
CA ALA A 155 13.90 9.06 2.33
C ALA A 155 15.21 9.15 1.54
N ASP A 156 15.63 8.06 0.90
CA ASP A 156 16.85 8.03 0.07
C ASP A 156 16.75 9.00 -1.12
N ALA A 157 15.60 9.01 -1.80
CA ALA A 157 15.40 9.90 -2.94
C ALA A 157 15.43 11.40 -2.53
N LEU A 158 14.74 11.74 -1.43
CA LEU A 158 14.73 13.10 -0.91
C LEU A 158 16.12 13.52 -0.39
N GLN A 159 16.82 12.62 0.29
CA GLN A 159 18.18 12.88 0.76
C GLN A 159 19.16 13.08 -0.41
N PHE A 160 19.03 12.29 -1.49
CA PHE A 160 19.81 12.48 -2.71
C PHE A 160 19.57 13.87 -3.34
N MET A 161 18.33 14.40 -3.23
CA MET A 161 17.98 15.74 -3.68
C MET A 161 18.35 16.83 -2.66
N GLY A 162 19.04 16.49 -1.56
CA GLY A 162 19.58 17.45 -0.59
C GLY A 162 18.64 17.79 0.57
N ALA A 163 17.56 17.06 0.79
CA ALA A 163 16.71 17.26 1.97
C ALA A 163 17.37 16.75 3.26
N ASP A 164 17.05 17.40 4.38
CA ASP A 164 17.37 16.95 5.73
C ASP A 164 16.33 15.95 6.22
N ILE A 165 16.70 14.68 6.30
CA ILE A 165 15.77 13.60 6.64
C ILE A 165 15.75 13.31 8.13
N ALA A 166 14.55 13.43 8.73
CA ALA A 166 14.23 12.84 10.02
C ALA A 166 13.22 11.69 9.84
N TYR A 167 13.29 10.67 10.69
CA TYR A 167 12.32 9.59 10.63
C TYR A 167 11.82 9.16 12.01
N TYR A 168 10.63 8.61 12.05
CA TYR A 168 10.06 7.88 13.17
C TYR A 168 9.64 6.48 12.71
N SER A 169 9.98 5.46 13.47
CA SER A 169 9.45 4.12 13.31
C SER A 169 9.48 3.38 14.65
N ARG A 170 8.69 2.30 14.77
CA ARG A 170 8.62 1.48 16.00
C ARG A 170 9.98 0.94 16.45
N THR A 171 10.87 0.72 15.50
CA THR A 171 12.25 0.26 15.73
C THR A 171 13.22 1.20 15.04
N ARG A 172 14.26 1.63 15.73
CA ARG A 172 15.34 2.43 15.14
C ARG A 172 16.04 1.67 14.01
N LYS A 173 16.58 2.40 13.06
CA LYS A 173 17.26 1.89 11.87
C LYS A 173 18.70 2.39 11.82
N PRO A 174 19.65 1.66 12.48
CA PRO A 174 21.05 2.10 12.54
C PRO A 174 21.66 2.37 11.18
N ASP A 175 21.32 1.57 10.16
CA ASP A 175 21.81 1.74 8.79
C ASP A 175 21.39 3.07 8.17
N ALA A 176 20.16 3.54 8.46
CA ALA A 176 19.68 4.83 8.02
C ALA A 176 20.36 5.98 8.76
N GLU A 177 20.60 5.79 10.08
CA GLU A 177 21.31 6.77 10.90
C GLU A 177 22.78 6.90 10.47
N ALA A 178 23.42 5.81 10.07
CA ALA A 178 24.79 5.80 9.56
C ALA A 178 24.96 6.62 8.26
N VAL A 179 23.89 6.78 7.48
CA VAL A 179 23.90 7.62 6.26
C VAL A 179 23.31 9.01 6.49
N GLY A 180 23.16 9.43 7.75
CA GLY A 180 22.80 10.80 8.12
C GLY A 180 21.31 11.06 8.36
N MET A 181 20.44 10.05 8.32
CA MET A 181 19.03 10.23 8.68
C MET A 181 18.87 10.29 10.20
N ALA A 182 18.11 11.24 10.72
CA ALA A 182 17.95 11.44 12.16
C ALA A 182 16.69 10.72 12.69
N TYR A 183 16.85 9.81 13.66
CA TYR A 183 15.70 9.30 14.40
C TYR A 183 15.14 10.38 15.34
N LYS A 184 13.81 10.61 15.29
CA LYS A 184 13.12 11.51 16.22
C LYS A 184 11.86 10.86 16.79
N PRO A 185 11.51 11.11 18.07
CA PRO A 185 10.19 10.79 18.59
C PRO A 185 9.11 11.46 17.74
N LEU A 186 7.92 10.82 17.59
CA LEU A 186 6.87 11.29 16.69
C LEU A 186 6.49 12.76 16.89
N ALA A 187 6.30 13.19 18.14
CA ALA A 187 5.94 14.56 18.46
C ALA A 187 7.02 15.57 18.01
N GLN A 188 8.30 15.22 18.19
CA GLN A 188 9.41 16.07 17.76
C GLN A 188 9.51 16.09 16.23
N LEU A 189 9.35 14.96 15.56
CA LEU A 189 9.35 14.87 14.10
C LEU A 189 8.28 15.79 13.51
N LEU A 190 7.03 15.71 14.03
CA LEU A 190 5.90 16.52 13.56
C LEU A 190 6.11 18.04 13.75
N THR A 191 6.83 18.45 14.80
CA THR A 191 7.06 19.87 15.09
C THR A 191 8.25 20.46 14.32
N GLU A 192 9.25 19.64 14.01
CA GLU A 192 10.49 20.10 13.38
C GLU A 192 10.52 19.91 11.86
N SER A 193 9.62 19.08 11.30
CA SER A 193 9.55 18.87 9.86
C SER A 193 8.66 19.89 9.17
N GLU A 194 9.05 20.31 7.96
CA GLU A 194 8.27 21.20 7.09
C GLU A 194 7.28 20.41 6.24
N VAL A 195 7.65 19.18 5.88
CA VAL A 195 6.81 18.19 5.20
C VAL A 195 6.91 16.85 5.91
N VAL A 196 5.82 16.10 5.92
CA VAL A 196 5.80 14.77 6.55
C VAL A 196 5.18 13.78 5.58
N HIS A 197 5.89 12.68 5.31
CA HIS A 197 5.36 11.53 4.62
C HIS A 197 4.78 10.54 5.64
N LEU A 198 3.53 10.09 5.39
CA LEU A 198 2.81 9.13 6.22
C LEU A 198 2.32 7.98 5.34
N PRO A 199 2.74 6.73 5.59
CA PRO A 199 2.23 5.57 4.86
C PRO A 199 0.76 5.30 5.19
N GLU A 200 0.03 4.72 4.25
CA GLU A 200 -1.41 4.50 4.35
C GLU A 200 -1.85 3.67 5.57
N GLN A 201 -1.02 2.72 5.99
CA GLN A 201 -1.32 1.81 7.10
C GLN A 201 -1.27 2.47 8.50
N GLU A 202 -0.68 3.65 8.63
CA GLU A 202 -0.59 4.39 9.90
C GLU A 202 -1.60 5.55 9.99
N ARG A 203 -2.58 5.61 9.09
CA ARG A 203 -3.62 6.65 9.03
C ARG A 203 -4.44 6.81 10.30
N THR A 204 -4.59 5.76 11.09
CA THR A 204 -5.37 5.78 12.34
C THR A 204 -4.68 6.51 13.48
N ALA A 205 -3.37 6.68 13.43
CA ALA A 205 -2.60 7.36 14.48
C ALA A 205 -2.54 8.89 14.31
N VAL A 206 -2.73 9.41 13.08
CA VAL A 206 -2.51 10.85 12.76
C VAL A 206 -3.68 11.47 11.96
N GLY A 207 -4.78 10.74 11.74
CA GLY A 207 -5.86 11.18 10.83
C GLY A 207 -5.50 10.93 9.35
N GLN A 208 -6.47 10.96 8.43
CA GLN A 208 -6.35 10.50 7.04
C GLN A 208 -5.12 11.08 6.31
N GLY A 209 -4.19 10.19 5.93
CA GLY A 209 -2.87 10.55 5.47
C GLY A 209 -2.78 11.11 4.06
N ARG A 210 -1.90 12.09 3.94
CA ARG A 210 -1.28 12.65 2.73
C ARG A 210 -0.02 13.39 3.16
N ILE A 211 0.77 13.94 2.23
CA ILE A 211 1.84 14.86 2.58
C ILE A 211 1.23 15.97 3.44
N CYS A 212 1.57 15.99 4.72
CA CYS A 212 1.11 17.02 5.63
C CYS A 212 2.15 18.12 5.68
N THR A 213 1.75 19.34 5.39
CA THR A 213 2.60 20.51 5.56
C THR A 213 2.41 21.07 6.96
N ALA A 214 3.49 21.21 7.73
CA ALA A 214 3.48 21.88 9.01
C ALA A 214 3.44 23.40 8.78
N GLY A 215 2.26 23.97 8.58
CA GLY A 215 2.09 25.43 8.49
C GLY A 215 2.32 26.12 9.84
N ARG A 216 3.12 27.19 9.85
CA ARG A 216 3.29 28.08 11.02
C ARG A 216 2.01 28.89 11.30
N ARG A 217 0.90 28.26 11.66
CA ARG A 217 -0.21 28.87 12.39
C ARG A 217 -0.91 27.78 13.18
N GLN A 218 -0.68 27.81 14.49
CA GLN A 218 -1.50 27.17 15.53
C GLN A 218 -2.17 25.84 15.13
N GLY A 219 -1.44 24.72 15.22
CA GLY A 219 -2.06 23.41 15.45
C GLY A 219 -2.93 22.78 14.35
N ALA A 220 -2.96 23.31 13.13
CA ALA A 220 -3.76 22.78 12.05
C ALA A 220 -2.87 22.07 11.01
N VAL A 221 -2.99 20.75 10.95
CA VAL A 221 -2.51 19.92 9.83
C VAL A 221 -3.44 20.20 8.65
N GLN A 222 -2.96 20.89 7.61
CA GLN A 222 -3.75 21.07 6.40
C GLN A 222 -3.67 19.81 5.54
N HIS A 223 -4.80 19.18 5.34
CA HIS A 223 -4.96 18.01 4.45
C HIS A 223 -5.25 18.50 3.03
N LEU A 224 -4.39 18.19 2.07
CA LEU A 224 -4.70 18.37 0.65
C LEU A 224 -5.63 17.23 0.22
N HIS A 225 -6.92 17.51 0.13
CA HIS A 225 -7.95 16.58 -0.33
C HIS A 225 -8.30 16.88 -1.79
N ARG A 226 -8.10 15.93 -2.71
CA ARG A 226 -8.82 15.93 -3.98
C ARG A 226 -10.13 15.18 -3.77
N PRO A 227 -11.29 15.78 -4.00
CA PRO A 227 -12.51 15.04 -4.14
C PRO A 227 -12.54 14.41 -5.54
N GLY A 228 -12.73 13.11 -5.62
CA GLY A 228 -13.15 12.38 -6.82
C GLY A 228 -12.04 11.98 -7.80
N LEU A 229 -11.54 10.77 -7.68
CA LEU A 229 -11.30 9.80 -8.74
C LEU A 229 -11.74 8.44 -8.21
#